data_53e7e0ee09fbddca3a1367ad59e9fa26
#
_entry.id   53e7e0ee09fbddca3a1367ad59e9fa26
#
_cell.length_a   1.000
_cell.length_b   1.000
_cell.length_c   1.000
_cell.angle_alpha   90.00
_cell.angle_beta   90.00
_cell.angle_gamma   90.00
#
_symmetry.space_group_name_H-M   'P 1'
#
loop_
_entity.id
_entity.type
_entity.pdbx_description
1 polymer ?
#
loop_
_entity_poly.entity_id
_entity_poly.type
_entity_poly.pdbx_seq_one_letter_code
_entity_poly.pdbx_strand_id
1 'polypeptide(L)'
;MDALSLLTADHNRVRGLFTRFQAAEESDDTALMTELAAKIIVELEVHATIEEEIFYPAVKDAGEELKDTVDEGVEEHHVAKTLITEVQGLSPDDDAWAAKMKVLIESVEHHAEEEEQEMFPETRKTFDKAALEDLGARLEARKAALGAPTAADKEHLTTEELKELAREQEIPGRSSMSREELVATVDPA
;
A
#
# COMPACT_ATOMS: atom_id res chain seq x y z
N MET A 1 -2.13 11.58 11.39
CA MET A 1 -2.47 10.13 11.34
C MET A 1 -1.33 9.35 11.95
N ASP A 2 -1.58 8.26 12.70
CA ASP A 2 -0.51 7.39 13.18
C ASP A 2 0.04 6.48 12.06
N ALA A 3 1.24 5.91 12.28
CA ALA A 3 1.94 5.10 11.28
C ALA A 3 1.12 3.90 10.80
N LEU A 4 0.50 3.16 11.72
CA LEU A 4 -0.25 1.96 11.38
C LEU A 4 -1.51 2.28 10.57
N SER A 5 -2.19 3.38 10.89
CA SER A 5 -3.34 3.87 10.12
C SER A 5 -2.93 4.33 8.71
N LEU A 6 -1.73 4.92 8.56
CA LEU A 6 -1.19 5.34 7.27
C LEU A 6 -0.87 4.12 6.39
N LEU A 7 -0.16 3.12 6.93
CA LEU A 7 0.18 1.90 6.20
C LEU A 7 -1.08 1.11 5.81
N THR A 8 -2.05 0.96 6.73
CA THR A 8 -3.36 0.35 6.41
C THR A 8 -4.09 1.09 5.29
N ALA A 9 -4.01 2.43 5.24
CA ALA A 9 -4.60 3.22 4.16
C ALA A 9 -3.92 2.94 2.81
N ASP A 10 -2.61 2.74 2.80
CA ASP A 10 -1.86 2.34 1.60
C ASP A 10 -2.26 0.94 1.13
N HIS A 11 -2.35 -0.04 2.04
CA HIS A 11 -2.86 -1.38 1.71
C HIS A 11 -4.25 -1.32 1.07
N ASN A 12 -5.17 -0.55 1.66
CA ASN A 12 -6.53 -0.41 1.11
C ASN A 12 -6.54 0.23 -0.28
N ARG A 13 -5.66 1.20 -0.55
CA ARG A 13 -5.52 1.81 -1.87
C ARG A 13 -5.04 0.80 -2.90
N VAL A 14 -4.00 0.05 -2.57
CA VAL A 14 -3.45 -0.98 -3.44
C VAL A 14 -4.48 -2.10 -3.70
N ARG A 15 -5.22 -2.54 -2.69
CA ARG A 15 -6.32 -3.52 -2.84
C ARG A 15 -7.41 -3.02 -3.80
N GLY A 16 -7.72 -1.72 -3.78
CA GLY A 16 -8.62 -1.11 -4.77
C GLY A 16 -8.07 -1.20 -6.19
N LEU A 17 -6.76 -0.97 -6.38
CA LEU A 17 -6.10 -1.14 -7.67
C LEU A 17 -6.10 -2.61 -8.12
N PHE A 18 -5.89 -3.56 -7.21
CA PHE A 18 -5.96 -5.00 -7.49
C PHE A 18 -7.36 -5.40 -7.97
N THR A 19 -8.40 -4.96 -7.28
CA THR A 19 -9.80 -5.23 -7.69
C THR A 19 -10.08 -4.72 -9.10
N ARG A 20 -9.62 -3.52 -9.42
CA ARG A 20 -9.78 -2.93 -10.76
C ARG A 20 -8.96 -3.67 -11.82
N PHE A 21 -7.74 -4.09 -11.48
CA PHE A 21 -6.89 -4.88 -12.38
C PHE A 21 -7.55 -6.22 -12.73
N GLN A 22 -8.09 -6.93 -11.74
CA GLN A 22 -8.81 -8.19 -11.94
C GLN A 22 -10.06 -8.00 -12.81
N ALA A 23 -10.82 -6.92 -12.61
CA ALA A 23 -11.98 -6.60 -13.44
C ALA A 23 -11.59 -6.26 -14.90
N ALA A 24 -10.45 -5.58 -15.10
CA ALA A 24 -9.90 -5.31 -16.43
C ALA A 24 -9.47 -6.61 -17.14
N GLU A 25 -8.89 -7.55 -16.39
CA GLU A 25 -8.52 -8.87 -16.91
C GLU A 25 -9.77 -9.68 -17.32
N GLU A 26 -10.81 -9.71 -16.49
CA GLU A 26 -12.08 -10.39 -16.81
C GLU A 26 -12.75 -9.83 -18.08
N SER A 27 -12.50 -8.57 -18.42
CA SER A 27 -13.01 -7.90 -19.62
C SER A 27 -12.03 -7.90 -20.81
N ASP A 28 -10.88 -8.55 -20.69
CA ASP A 28 -9.80 -8.56 -21.68
C ASP A 28 -9.32 -7.12 -22.05
N ASP A 29 -9.41 -6.15 -21.13
CA ASP A 29 -8.94 -4.76 -21.36
C ASP A 29 -7.45 -4.61 -21.03
N THR A 30 -6.61 -5.07 -21.96
CA THR A 30 -5.13 -5.01 -21.82
C THR A 30 -4.61 -3.59 -21.62
N ALA A 31 -5.28 -2.58 -22.21
CA ALA A 31 -4.86 -1.19 -22.05
C ALA A 31 -5.06 -0.70 -20.62
N LEU A 32 -6.22 -0.99 -20.02
CA LEU A 32 -6.52 -0.66 -18.63
C LEU A 32 -5.65 -1.50 -17.67
N MET A 33 -5.44 -2.79 -17.95
CA MET A 33 -4.53 -3.63 -17.16
C MET A 33 -3.12 -3.03 -17.11
N THR A 34 -2.60 -2.55 -18.25
CA THR A 34 -1.27 -1.92 -18.33
C THR A 34 -1.19 -0.64 -17.51
N GLU A 35 -2.20 0.22 -17.58
CA GLU A 35 -2.28 1.45 -16.78
C GLU A 35 -2.32 1.13 -15.27
N LEU A 36 -3.16 0.19 -14.87
CA LEU A 36 -3.31 -0.20 -13.47
C LEU A 36 -2.05 -0.88 -12.93
N ALA A 37 -1.40 -1.74 -13.70
CA ALA A 37 -0.12 -2.34 -13.32
C ALA A 37 0.96 -1.29 -13.04
N ALA A 38 1.05 -0.26 -13.88
CA ALA A 38 1.98 0.85 -13.64
C ALA A 38 1.69 1.59 -12.32
N LYS A 39 0.43 1.86 -12.02
CA LYS A 39 0.01 2.48 -10.75
C LYS A 39 0.30 1.57 -9.56
N ILE A 40 -0.03 0.29 -9.64
CA ILE A 40 0.28 -0.71 -8.61
C ILE A 40 1.78 -0.71 -8.29
N ILE A 41 2.62 -0.79 -9.30
CA ILE A 41 4.08 -0.84 -9.12
C ILE A 41 4.59 0.41 -8.39
N VAL A 42 4.14 1.60 -8.78
CA VAL A 42 4.53 2.86 -8.12
C VAL A 42 4.11 2.89 -6.66
N GLU A 43 2.88 2.49 -6.35
CA GLU A 43 2.39 2.43 -4.96
C GLU A 43 3.21 1.43 -4.13
N LEU A 44 3.50 0.25 -4.66
CA LEU A 44 4.29 -0.78 -3.97
C LEU A 44 5.75 -0.33 -3.74
N GLU A 45 6.38 0.33 -4.71
CA GLU A 45 7.75 0.85 -4.56
C GLU A 45 7.83 1.94 -3.49
N VAL A 46 6.86 2.85 -3.44
CA VAL A 46 6.78 3.89 -2.41
C VAL A 46 6.54 3.28 -1.03
N HIS A 47 5.57 2.37 -0.93
CA HIS A 47 5.20 1.71 0.31
C HIS A 47 6.37 0.93 0.90
N ALA A 48 6.96 0.01 0.16
CA ALA A 48 8.13 -0.75 0.61
C ALA A 48 9.31 0.15 1.00
N THR A 49 9.52 1.27 0.30
CA THR A 49 10.59 2.21 0.62
C THR A 49 10.38 2.86 1.98
N ILE A 50 9.17 3.33 2.29
CA ILE A 50 8.92 3.99 3.59
C ILE A 50 8.98 3.02 4.75
N GLU A 51 8.61 1.76 4.54
CA GLU A 51 8.72 0.72 5.56
C GLU A 51 10.17 0.34 5.81
N GLU A 52 10.93 0.01 4.80
CA GLU A 52 12.33 -0.38 4.92
C GLU A 52 13.22 0.74 5.47
N GLU A 53 12.94 1.99 5.13
CA GLU A 53 13.77 3.13 5.60
C GLU A 53 13.36 3.64 6.99
N ILE A 54 12.08 3.51 7.39
CA ILE A 54 11.56 4.20 8.58
C ILE A 54 10.83 3.27 9.53
N PHE A 55 9.83 2.50 9.05
CA PHE A 55 8.95 1.73 9.91
C PHE A 55 9.65 0.50 10.48
N TYR A 56 10.19 -0.36 9.64
CA TYR A 56 10.87 -1.59 10.07
C TYR A 56 12.08 -1.36 10.98
N PRO A 57 12.98 -0.39 10.72
CA PRO A 57 14.03 -0.06 11.67
C PRO A 57 13.50 0.35 13.04
N ALA A 58 12.45 1.19 13.09
CA ALA A 58 11.86 1.64 14.34
C ALA A 58 11.23 0.47 15.12
N VAL A 59 10.50 -0.40 14.43
CA VAL A 59 9.85 -1.58 15.02
C VAL A 59 10.90 -2.57 15.52
N LYS A 60 11.94 -2.82 14.74
CA LYS A 60 13.03 -3.74 15.08
C LYS A 60 13.86 -3.27 16.29
N ASP A 61 14.05 -1.96 16.41
CA ASP A 61 14.77 -1.36 17.55
C ASP A 61 13.94 -1.38 18.85
N ALA A 62 12.61 -1.47 18.75
CA ALA A 62 11.70 -1.41 19.89
C ALA A 62 11.59 -2.74 20.67
N GLY A 63 11.90 -3.91 20.06
CA GLY A 63 11.82 -5.19 20.75
C GLY A 63 12.28 -6.39 19.92
N GLU A 64 12.88 -7.37 20.62
CA GLU A 64 13.34 -8.63 20.01
C GLU A 64 12.19 -9.46 19.41
N GLU A 65 10.97 -9.32 19.97
CA GLU A 65 9.80 -10.11 19.58
C GLU A 65 9.31 -9.82 18.15
N LEU A 66 9.62 -8.62 17.62
CA LEU A 66 9.21 -8.18 16.28
C LEU A 66 10.31 -8.37 15.22
N LYS A 67 11.51 -8.79 15.61
CA LYS A 67 12.64 -8.91 14.68
C LYS A 67 12.40 -9.94 13.59
N ASP A 68 11.93 -11.11 13.96
CA ASP A 68 11.73 -12.21 13.01
C ASP A 68 10.65 -11.83 11.98
N THR A 69 9.54 -11.21 12.44
CA THR A 69 8.46 -10.74 11.57
C THR A 69 8.93 -9.61 10.63
N VAL A 70 9.77 -8.69 11.13
CA VAL A 70 10.35 -7.64 10.27
C VAL A 70 11.32 -8.24 9.24
N ASP A 71 12.16 -9.20 9.65
CA ASP A 71 13.11 -9.85 8.74
C ASP A 71 12.36 -10.65 7.64
N GLU A 72 11.25 -11.29 7.97
CA GLU A 72 10.35 -11.94 7.00
C GLU A 72 9.73 -10.92 6.04
N GLY A 73 9.16 -9.82 6.52
CA GLY A 73 8.60 -8.76 5.68
C GLY A 73 9.63 -8.15 4.71
N VAL A 74 10.90 -8.01 5.13
CA VAL A 74 11.98 -7.56 4.21
C VAL A 74 12.23 -8.58 3.09
N GLU A 75 12.19 -9.88 3.38
CA GLU A 75 12.35 -10.92 2.36
C GLU A 75 11.14 -10.98 1.42
N GLU A 76 9.92 -10.75 1.91
CA GLU A 76 8.72 -10.66 1.08
C GLU A 76 8.76 -9.44 0.16
N HIS A 77 9.25 -8.29 0.62
CA HIS A 77 9.55 -7.14 -0.22
C HIS A 77 10.58 -7.45 -1.30
N HIS A 78 11.62 -8.25 -0.99
CA HIS A 78 12.59 -8.69 -1.99
C HIS A 78 11.92 -9.55 -3.07
N VAL A 79 11.03 -10.45 -2.71
CA VAL A 79 10.24 -11.25 -3.65
C VAL A 79 9.36 -10.34 -4.52
N ALA A 80 8.62 -9.40 -3.91
CA ALA A 80 7.78 -8.47 -4.64
C ALA A 80 8.58 -7.60 -5.63
N LYS A 81 9.73 -7.05 -5.24
CA LYS A 81 10.64 -6.27 -6.11
C LYS A 81 11.19 -7.10 -7.28
N THR A 82 11.45 -8.39 -7.04
CA THR A 82 11.86 -9.31 -8.09
C THR A 82 10.74 -9.52 -9.11
N LEU A 83 9.52 -9.77 -8.65
CA LEU A 83 8.34 -9.91 -9.50
C LEU A 83 8.05 -8.63 -10.29
N ILE A 84 8.15 -7.46 -9.66
CA ILE A 84 8.02 -6.15 -10.33
C ILE A 84 9.03 -6.03 -11.48
N THR A 85 10.30 -6.35 -11.23
CA THR A 85 11.35 -6.31 -12.27
C THR A 85 11.03 -7.25 -13.43
N GLU A 86 10.53 -8.44 -13.14
CA GLU A 86 10.14 -9.42 -14.16
C GLU A 86 8.91 -8.96 -14.96
N VAL A 87 7.90 -8.37 -14.31
CA VAL A 87 6.71 -7.79 -14.97
C VAL A 87 7.13 -6.64 -15.90
N GLN A 88 8.00 -5.75 -15.44
CA GLN A 88 8.51 -4.62 -16.23
C GLN A 88 9.34 -5.07 -17.45
N GLY A 89 9.91 -6.26 -17.39
CA GLY A 89 10.70 -6.86 -18.50
C GLY A 89 9.85 -7.57 -19.55
N LEU A 90 8.54 -7.72 -19.36
CA LEU A 90 7.63 -8.42 -20.27
C LEU A 90 6.73 -7.43 -21.04
N SER A 91 6.22 -7.88 -22.18
CA SER A 91 5.14 -7.19 -22.88
C SER A 91 3.79 -7.49 -22.20
N PRO A 92 2.88 -6.50 -22.06
CA PRO A 92 1.51 -6.76 -21.60
C PRO A 92 0.72 -7.75 -22.46
N ASP A 93 1.15 -7.99 -23.70
CA ASP A 93 0.57 -8.99 -24.62
C ASP A 93 1.06 -10.42 -24.36
N ASP A 94 2.06 -10.60 -23.49
CA ASP A 94 2.56 -11.93 -23.11
C ASP A 94 1.69 -12.57 -22.04
N ASP A 95 1.27 -13.84 -22.24
CA ASP A 95 0.54 -14.62 -21.24
C ASP A 95 1.27 -14.65 -19.88
N ALA A 96 2.60 -14.64 -19.90
CA ALA A 96 3.43 -14.63 -18.69
C ALA A 96 3.31 -13.32 -17.90
N TRP A 97 3.01 -12.19 -18.55
CA TRP A 97 2.88 -10.90 -17.89
C TRP A 97 1.70 -10.87 -16.91
N ALA A 98 0.51 -11.27 -17.39
CA ALA A 98 -0.68 -11.33 -16.55
C ALA A 98 -0.53 -12.35 -15.42
N ALA A 99 0.06 -13.52 -15.71
CA ALA A 99 0.34 -14.54 -14.69
C ALA A 99 1.28 -14.03 -13.59
N LYS A 100 2.32 -13.26 -13.95
CA LYS A 100 3.24 -12.65 -12.97
C LYS A 100 2.58 -11.56 -12.15
N MET A 101 1.71 -10.74 -12.75
CA MET A 101 0.92 -9.75 -12.02
C MET A 101 0.02 -10.41 -10.97
N LYS A 102 -0.61 -11.54 -11.29
CA LYS A 102 -1.40 -12.32 -10.30
C LYS A 102 -0.56 -12.79 -9.11
N VAL A 103 0.61 -13.36 -9.40
CA VAL A 103 1.51 -13.81 -8.33
C VAL A 103 2.00 -12.65 -7.48
N LEU A 104 2.29 -11.50 -8.09
CA LEU A 104 2.65 -10.28 -7.37
C LEU A 104 1.51 -9.82 -6.45
N ILE A 105 0.29 -9.77 -6.96
CA ILE A 105 -0.90 -9.39 -6.20
C ILE A 105 -1.11 -10.33 -5.00
N GLU A 106 -1.06 -11.65 -5.22
CA GLU A 106 -1.21 -12.65 -4.15
C GLU A 106 -0.12 -12.51 -3.08
N SER A 107 1.13 -12.30 -3.49
CA SER A 107 2.26 -12.11 -2.58
C SER A 107 2.09 -10.86 -1.72
N VAL A 108 1.67 -9.74 -2.33
CA VAL A 108 1.46 -8.48 -1.61
C VAL A 108 0.24 -8.53 -0.69
N GLU A 109 -0.84 -9.20 -1.10
CA GLU A 109 -2.01 -9.38 -0.21
C GLU A 109 -1.65 -10.20 1.03
N HIS A 110 -0.89 -11.28 0.85
CA HIS A 110 -0.41 -12.11 1.96
C HIS A 110 0.42 -11.29 2.95
N HIS A 111 1.43 -10.59 2.44
CA HIS A 111 2.29 -9.70 3.22
C HIS A 111 1.49 -8.65 4.02
N ALA A 112 0.58 -7.93 3.36
CA ALA A 112 -0.25 -6.93 4.01
C ALA A 112 -1.19 -7.53 5.09
N GLU A 113 -1.68 -8.77 4.89
CA GLU A 113 -2.47 -9.48 5.88
C GLU A 113 -1.64 -9.84 7.12
N GLU A 114 -0.42 -10.31 6.96
CA GLU A 114 0.48 -10.64 8.08
C GLU A 114 0.85 -9.40 8.88
N GLU A 115 1.16 -8.29 8.22
CA GLU A 115 1.40 -7.03 8.91
C GLU A 115 0.18 -6.57 9.72
N GLU A 116 -0.99 -6.54 9.10
CA GLU A 116 -2.23 -6.08 9.75
C GLU A 116 -2.67 -7.00 10.89
N GLN A 117 -2.45 -8.31 10.79
CA GLN A 117 -2.92 -9.29 11.77
C GLN A 117 -1.91 -9.60 12.85
N GLU A 118 -0.61 -9.50 12.58
CA GLU A 118 0.46 -9.90 13.48
C GLU A 118 1.34 -8.72 13.89
N MET A 119 2.00 -8.03 12.94
CA MET A 119 2.97 -6.98 13.23
C MET A 119 2.34 -5.74 13.85
N PHE A 120 1.25 -5.21 13.26
CA PHE A 120 0.62 -3.97 13.73
C PHE A 120 0.03 -4.10 15.14
N PRO A 121 -0.67 -5.19 15.52
CA PRO A 121 -1.12 -5.38 16.89
C PRO A 121 0.01 -5.40 17.92
N GLU A 122 1.14 -6.04 17.62
CA GLU A 122 2.30 -6.07 18.53
C GLU A 122 3.01 -4.71 18.58
N THR A 123 3.16 -4.05 17.44
CA THR A 123 3.69 -2.67 17.37
C THR A 123 2.85 -1.72 18.22
N ARG A 124 1.52 -1.82 18.17
CA ARG A 124 0.60 -1.00 18.96
C ARG A 124 0.71 -1.23 20.47
N LYS A 125 1.19 -2.39 20.92
CA LYS A 125 1.46 -2.66 22.34
C LYS A 125 2.79 -2.08 22.79
N THR A 126 3.74 -2.00 21.88
CA THR A 126 5.13 -1.58 22.13
C THR A 126 5.30 -0.07 22.10
N PHE A 127 4.61 0.61 21.18
CA PHE A 127 4.70 2.06 20.99
C PHE A 127 3.53 2.78 21.66
N ASP A 128 3.79 3.90 22.31
CA ASP A 128 2.73 4.81 22.74
C ASP A 128 2.14 5.61 21.55
N LYS A 129 1.01 6.27 21.80
CA LYS A 129 0.30 7.03 20.77
C LYS A 129 1.18 8.12 20.15
N ALA A 130 1.96 8.83 20.96
CA ALA A 130 2.79 9.95 20.48
C ALA A 130 3.92 9.45 19.57
N ALA A 131 4.52 8.30 19.90
CA ALA A 131 5.56 7.68 19.07
C ALA A 131 4.99 7.18 17.72
N LEU A 132 3.79 6.60 17.70
CA LEU A 132 3.12 6.19 16.47
C LEU A 132 2.72 7.40 15.59
N GLU A 133 2.30 8.51 16.19
CA GLU A 133 1.99 9.75 15.46
C GLU A 133 3.25 10.40 14.89
N ASP A 134 4.36 10.43 15.62
CA ASP A 134 5.66 10.90 15.10
C ASP A 134 6.14 10.02 13.93
N LEU A 135 6.06 8.72 14.09
CA LEU A 135 6.43 7.77 13.05
C LEU A 135 5.57 7.97 11.78
N GLY A 136 4.26 8.14 11.95
CA GLY A 136 3.33 8.45 10.85
C GLY A 136 3.68 9.74 10.12
N ALA A 137 4.04 10.80 10.84
CA ALA A 137 4.47 12.06 10.23
C ALA A 137 5.77 11.90 9.42
N ARG A 138 6.71 11.07 9.88
CA ARG A 138 7.95 10.75 9.15
C ARG A 138 7.67 9.95 7.88
N LEU A 139 6.79 8.96 7.94
CA LEU A 139 6.35 8.18 6.78
C LEU A 139 5.69 9.08 5.73
N GLU A 140 4.75 9.95 6.14
CA GLU A 140 4.07 10.88 5.23
C GLU A 140 5.05 11.85 4.56
N ALA A 141 6.00 12.42 5.33
CA ALA A 141 7.04 13.29 4.79
C ALA A 141 7.91 12.56 3.76
N ARG A 142 8.23 11.28 3.98
CA ARG A 142 9.01 10.49 3.04
C ARG A 142 8.21 10.16 1.77
N LYS A 143 6.93 9.81 1.89
CA LYS A 143 6.01 9.64 0.74
C LYS A 143 5.98 10.89 -0.13
N ALA A 144 5.82 12.06 0.48
CA ALA A 144 5.86 13.34 -0.24
C ALA A 144 7.19 13.55 -0.99
N ALA A 145 8.32 13.21 -0.35
CA ALA A 145 9.64 13.31 -0.98
C ALA A 145 9.84 12.33 -2.15
N LEU A 146 9.09 11.22 -2.17
CA LEU A 146 9.03 10.26 -3.28
C LEU A 146 8.02 10.66 -4.37
N GLY A 147 7.30 11.77 -4.19
CA GLY A 147 6.34 12.29 -5.15
C GLY A 147 4.93 11.68 -5.05
N ALA A 148 4.66 10.90 -3.99
CA ALA A 148 3.32 10.39 -3.74
C ALA A 148 2.37 11.51 -3.26
N PRO A 149 1.07 11.47 -3.63
CA PRO A 149 0.09 12.43 -3.16
C PRO A 149 -0.05 12.40 -1.63
N THR A 150 -0.07 13.57 -1.02
CA THR A 150 -0.20 13.74 0.44
C THR A 150 -1.62 14.09 0.86
N ALA A 151 -1.88 14.06 2.17
CA ALA A 151 -3.13 14.56 2.72
C ALA A 151 -3.41 16.01 2.34
N ALA A 152 -2.37 16.86 2.28
CA ALA A 152 -2.48 18.27 1.91
C ALA A 152 -3.01 18.48 0.49
N ASP A 153 -2.63 17.63 -0.45
CA ASP A 153 -3.08 17.68 -1.84
C ASP A 153 -4.59 17.43 -1.98
N LYS A 154 -5.19 16.77 -0.99
CA LYS A 154 -6.60 16.34 -0.95
C LYS A 154 -7.49 17.13 0.02
N GLU A 155 -6.92 18.09 0.77
CA GLU A 155 -7.67 18.89 1.77
C GLU A 155 -8.85 19.68 1.18
N HIS A 156 -8.75 20.06 -0.10
CA HIS A 156 -9.79 20.82 -0.81
C HIS A 156 -11.03 19.97 -1.16
N LEU A 157 -10.92 18.62 -1.11
CA LEU A 157 -12.03 17.72 -1.41
C LEU A 157 -13.02 17.63 -0.25
N THR A 158 -14.29 17.65 -0.58
CA THR A 158 -15.38 17.40 0.38
C THR A 158 -15.45 15.93 0.76
N THR A 159 -16.12 15.62 1.87
CA THR A 159 -16.32 14.22 2.28
C THR A 159 -17.11 13.40 1.25
N GLU A 160 -18.04 14.04 0.55
CA GLU A 160 -18.82 13.41 -0.52
C GLU A 160 -17.95 13.09 -1.74
N GLU A 161 -17.08 14.01 -2.17
CA GLU A 161 -16.12 13.78 -3.26
C GLU A 161 -15.12 12.66 -2.89
N LEU A 162 -14.62 12.66 -1.66
CA LEU A 162 -13.74 11.59 -1.16
C LEU A 162 -14.45 10.22 -1.18
N LYS A 163 -15.71 10.14 -0.78
CA LYS A 163 -16.50 8.90 -0.84
C LYS A 163 -16.77 8.44 -2.27
N GLU A 164 -17.00 9.38 -3.18
CA GLU A 164 -17.19 9.05 -4.58
C GLU A 164 -15.90 8.51 -5.20
N LEU A 165 -14.75 9.17 -4.96
CA LEU A 165 -13.44 8.68 -5.36
C LEU A 165 -13.16 7.28 -4.77
N ALA A 166 -13.42 7.07 -3.49
CA ALA A 166 -13.24 5.77 -2.85
C ALA A 166 -14.13 4.69 -3.46
N ARG A 167 -15.33 5.05 -3.95
CA ARG A 167 -16.22 4.14 -4.66
C ARG A 167 -15.68 3.81 -6.06
N GLU A 168 -15.25 4.82 -6.82
CA GLU A 168 -14.69 4.66 -8.16
C GLU A 168 -13.38 3.87 -8.15
N GLN A 169 -12.60 4.03 -7.09
CA GLN A 169 -11.32 3.32 -6.90
C GLN A 169 -11.48 1.94 -6.24
N GLU A 170 -12.70 1.49 -6.02
CA GLU A 170 -13.03 0.18 -5.41
C GLU A 170 -12.36 -0.05 -4.03
N ILE A 171 -12.15 1.04 -3.25
CA ILE A 171 -11.49 0.96 -1.94
C ILE A 171 -12.29 0.06 -0.98
N PRO A 172 -11.66 -1.00 -0.40
CA PRO A 172 -12.32 -1.86 0.58
C PRO A 172 -12.67 -1.09 1.85
N GLY A 173 -13.77 -1.44 2.52
CA GLY A 173 -14.17 -0.84 3.79
C GLY A 173 -14.60 0.64 3.74
N ARG A 174 -14.64 1.27 2.57
CA ARG A 174 -14.92 2.71 2.36
C ARG A 174 -16.17 3.24 3.05
N SER A 175 -17.16 2.38 3.26
CA SER A 175 -18.44 2.78 3.89
C SER A 175 -18.32 3.15 5.37
N SER A 176 -17.29 2.66 6.05
CA SER A 176 -17.02 2.90 7.48
C SER A 176 -15.87 3.87 7.71
N MET A 177 -15.18 4.32 6.66
CA MET A 177 -14.04 5.22 6.77
C MET A 177 -14.45 6.62 7.23
N SER A 178 -13.69 7.15 8.18
CA SER A 178 -13.70 8.56 8.55
C SER A 178 -13.19 9.44 7.39
N ARG A 179 -13.41 10.76 7.49
CA ARG A 179 -12.84 11.69 6.50
C ARG A 179 -11.31 11.62 6.44
N GLU A 180 -10.65 11.46 7.58
CA GLU A 180 -9.19 11.37 7.66
C GLU A 180 -8.67 10.11 6.94
N GLU A 181 -9.32 8.97 7.16
CA GLU A 181 -9.00 7.71 6.47
C GLU A 181 -9.26 7.81 4.96
N LEU A 182 -10.38 8.43 4.53
CA LEU A 182 -10.65 8.66 3.12
C LEU A 182 -9.57 9.53 2.46
N VAL A 183 -9.17 10.64 3.11
CA VAL A 183 -8.07 11.50 2.62
C VAL A 183 -6.76 10.73 2.49
N ALA A 184 -6.45 9.84 3.42
CA ALA A 184 -5.23 9.02 3.35
C ALA A 184 -5.28 8.01 2.20
N THR A 185 -6.46 7.40 1.98
CA THR A 185 -6.60 6.22 1.12
C THR A 185 -6.84 6.56 -0.35
N VAL A 186 -7.68 7.57 -0.68
CA VAL A 186 -8.01 7.86 -2.10
C VAL A 186 -6.84 8.50 -2.84
N ASP A 187 -6.75 8.21 -4.15
CA ASP A 187 -5.88 8.92 -5.08
C ASP A 187 -6.66 10.09 -5.71
N PRO A 188 -6.14 11.32 -5.70
CA PRO A 188 -6.84 12.49 -6.24
C PRO A 188 -6.78 12.60 -7.77
N ALA A 189 -5.95 11.82 -8.46
CA ALA A 189 -5.68 11.93 -9.90
C ALA A 189 -6.31 10.84 -10.74
#